data_944c90290fee9dfd0a4478fcd7011c21
#
_entry.id   944c90290fee9dfd0a4478fcd7011c21
#
_cell.length_a   1.000
_cell.length_b   1.000
_cell.length_c   1.000
_cell.angle_alpha   90.00
_cell.angle_beta   90.00
_cell.angle_gamma   90.00
#
_symmetry.space_group_name_H-M   'P 1'
#
loop_
_entity.id
_entity.type
_entity.pdbx_description
1 polymer ?
#
loop_
_entity_poly.entity_id
_entity_poly.type
_entity_poly.pdbx_seq_one_letter_code
_entity_poly.pdbx_strand_id
1 'polypeptide(L)'
;MEHSENVFFFDPLYIVVIVATLVISGGAQLYIRSTYARWNRVPNAAALNGAQVAEVLRERARFGNRPGQQAITVIKVVPGDLSDHFDPRDRSLSLSQGVASRPTVASMAVAAHEVGHAAQLAEGSAWMQIRSLLVPAAMVGPQIAYLFIIGGLILNATGLFTVGILLFGIAVLFSVATLPVEIQASQKALAMLQETGIITSKQEHDGARSMLTAAALTYVAAAVTAILTLLYYITLARRS
;
A
#
# COMPACT_ATOMS: atom_id res chain seq x y z
N MET A 1 7.18 21.76 -41.12
CA MET A 1 6.66 21.97 -39.75
C MET A 1 5.41 21.10 -39.53
N GLU A 2 5.50 19.77 -39.74
CA GLU A 2 4.32 18.88 -39.77
C GLU A 2 4.56 17.52 -39.08
N HIS A 3 5.51 17.44 -38.14
CA HIS A 3 5.84 16.16 -37.48
C HIS A 3 5.67 16.13 -35.95
N SER A 4 5.17 17.20 -35.32
CA SER A 4 5.16 17.24 -33.82
C SER A 4 3.84 16.81 -33.17
N GLU A 5 2.73 16.68 -33.88
CA GLU A 5 1.41 16.50 -33.25
C GLU A 5 1.02 15.04 -32.97
N ASN A 6 1.67 14.04 -33.59
CA ASN A 6 1.31 12.62 -33.43
C ASN A 6 2.25 11.81 -32.53
N VAL A 7 3.28 12.41 -31.95
CA VAL A 7 4.39 11.69 -31.32
C VAL A 7 4.01 11.10 -29.96
N PHE A 8 3.12 11.74 -29.22
CA PHE A 8 2.84 11.31 -27.83
C PHE A 8 1.98 10.05 -27.74
N PHE A 9 0.90 9.94 -28.52
CA PHE A 9 -0.01 8.78 -28.44
C PHE A 9 0.49 7.53 -29.18
N PHE A 10 1.43 7.69 -30.10
CA PHE A 10 2.02 6.60 -30.89
C PHE A 10 3.51 6.38 -30.62
N ASP A 11 4.06 6.95 -29.52
CA ASP A 11 5.43 6.65 -29.12
C ASP A 11 5.51 5.16 -28.70
N PRO A 12 6.29 4.33 -29.43
CA PRO A 12 6.42 2.90 -29.09
C PRO A 12 6.88 2.67 -27.65
N LEU A 13 7.72 3.57 -27.09
CA LEU A 13 8.17 3.50 -25.72
C LEU A 13 7.02 3.73 -24.73
N TYR A 14 6.10 4.66 -25.05
CA TYR A 14 4.90 4.89 -24.24
C TYR A 14 3.99 3.67 -24.20
N ILE A 15 3.78 3.02 -25.35
CA ILE A 15 2.99 1.79 -25.43
C ILE A 15 3.63 0.69 -24.58
N VAL A 16 4.95 0.52 -24.65
CA VAL A 16 5.68 -0.47 -23.81
C VAL A 16 5.48 -0.17 -22.33
N VAL A 17 5.60 1.09 -21.90
CA VAL A 17 5.39 1.48 -20.48
C VAL A 17 3.95 1.24 -20.04
N ILE A 18 2.95 1.55 -20.86
CA ILE A 18 1.54 1.27 -20.55
C ILE A 18 1.32 -0.23 -20.42
N VAL A 19 1.77 -1.04 -21.38
CA VAL A 19 1.59 -2.49 -21.33
C VAL A 19 2.28 -3.09 -20.11
N ALA A 20 3.52 -2.68 -19.83
CA ALA A 20 4.25 -3.12 -18.64
C ALA A 20 3.50 -2.74 -17.35
N THR A 21 2.98 -1.52 -17.26
CA THR A 21 2.19 -1.05 -16.12
C THR A 21 0.92 -1.88 -15.93
N LEU A 22 0.18 -2.16 -17.00
CA LEU A 22 -1.04 -2.98 -16.95
C LEU A 22 -0.73 -4.42 -16.53
N VAL A 23 0.33 -5.02 -17.06
CA VAL A 23 0.74 -6.39 -16.72
C VAL A 23 1.20 -6.48 -15.26
N ILE A 24 2.06 -5.57 -14.82
CA ILE A 24 2.61 -5.56 -13.45
C ILE A 24 1.48 -5.29 -12.43
N SER A 25 0.71 -4.22 -12.62
CA SER A 25 -0.36 -3.85 -11.69
C SER A 25 -1.51 -4.85 -11.72
N GLY A 26 -1.92 -5.29 -12.92
CA GLY A 26 -2.96 -6.31 -13.09
C GLY A 26 -2.55 -7.66 -12.48
N GLY A 27 -1.32 -8.08 -12.72
CA GLY A 27 -0.76 -9.30 -12.12
C GLY A 27 -0.75 -9.25 -10.58
N ALA A 28 -0.28 -8.14 -10.00
CA ALA A 28 -0.30 -7.95 -8.56
C ALA A 28 -1.73 -7.98 -7.98
N GLN A 29 -2.68 -7.31 -8.64
CA GLN A 29 -4.09 -7.32 -8.24
C GLN A 29 -4.75 -8.70 -8.33
N LEU A 30 -4.45 -9.46 -9.37
CA LEU A 30 -4.95 -10.83 -9.51
C LEU A 30 -4.32 -11.73 -8.43
N TYR A 31 -3.05 -11.55 -8.14
CA TYR A 31 -2.35 -12.34 -7.13
C TYR A 31 -2.90 -12.10 -5.73
N ILE A 32 -3.08 -10.83 -5.31
CA ILE A 32 -3.66 -10.53 -3.99
C ILE A 32 -5.09 -11.06 -3.87
N ARG A 33 -5.94 -10.86 -4.90
CA ARG A 33 -7.32 -11.35 -4.89
C ARG A 33 -7.40 -12.88 -4.82
N SER A 34 -6.58 -13.57 -5.59
CA SER A 34 -6.55 -15.04 -5.58
C SER A 34 -6.03 -15.60 -4.26
N THR A 35 -5.00 -14.97 -3.68
CA THR A 35 -4.45 -15.31 -2.36
C THR A 35 -5.47 -15.07 -1.26
N TYR A 36 -6.15 -13.93 -1.27
CA TYR A 36 -7.23 -13.63 -0.33
C TYR A 36 -8.37 -14.66 -0.45
N ALA A 37 -8.86 -14.92 -1.67
CA ALA A 37 -9.92 -15.90 -1.90
C ALA A 37 -9.55 -17.32 -1.42
N ARG A 38 -8.29 -17.70 -1.56
CA ARG A 38 -7.78 -18.99 -1.07
C ARG A 38 -7.82 -19.05 0.47
N TRP A 39 -7.19 -18.10 1.15
CA TRP A 39 -7.02 -18.11 2.60
C TRP A 39 -8.25 -17.66 3.36
N ASN A 40 -9.19 -17.00 2.70
CA ASN A 40 -10.51 -16.67 3.26
C ASN A 40 -11.46 -17.88 3.34
N ARG A 41 -11.06 -19.04 2.79
CA ARG A 41 -11.75 -20.33 2.92
C ARG A 41 -11.15 -21.22 4.00
N VAL A 42 -10.02 -20.84 4.55
CA VAL A 42 -9.29 -21.63 5.56
C VAL A 42 -9.58 -21.03 6.93
N PRO A 43 -10.32 -21.72 7.81
CA PRO A 43 -10.53 -21.28 9.18
C PRO A 43 -9.19 -21.18 9.92
N ASN A 44 -9.05 -20.21 10.80
CA ASN A 44 -7.94 -20.20 11.75
C ASN A 44 -8.27 -21.04 12.99
N ALA A 45 -7.26 -21.70 13.55
CA ALA A 45 -7.42 -22.63 14.68
C ALA A 45 -7.92 -21.95 15.97
N ALA A 46 -7.60 -20.67 16.15
CA ALA A 46 -8.09 -19.88 17.26
C ALA A 46 -9.59 -19.55 17.17
N ALA A 47 -10.24 -19.82 16.04
CA ALA A 47 -11.63 -19.47 15.74
C ALA A 47 -11.97 -17.99 15.96
N LEU A 48 -10.97 -17.10 15.88
CA LEU A 48 -11.11 -15.66 16.07
C LEU A 48 -11.39 -14.97 14.71
N ASN A 49 -12.41 -14.12 14.66
CA ASN A 49 -12.58 -13.22 13.52
C ASN A 49 -11.58 -12.08 13.57
N GLY A 50 -11.46 -11.30 12.47
CA GLY A 50 -10.46 -10.24 12.38
C GLY A 50 -10.60 -9.16 13.47
N ALA A 51 -11.83 -8.81 13.86
CA ALA A 51 -12.05 -7.85 14.95
C ALA A 51 -11.55 -8.39 16.30
N GLN A 52 -11.80 -9.66 16.58
CA GLN A 52 -11.31 -10.33 17.79
C GLN A 52 -9.77 -10.47 17.77
N VAL A 53 -9.18 -10.79 16.63
CA VAL A 53 -7.71 -10.82 16.45
C VAL A 53 -7.13 -9.44 16.76
N ALA A 54 -7.69 -8.38 16.18
CA ALA A 54 -7.22 -7.01 16.43
C ALA A 54 -7.32 -6.64 17.92
N GLU A 55 -8.40 -7.05 18.60
CA GLU A 55 -8.58 -6.80 20.02
C GLU A 55 -7.54 -7.54 20.87
N VAL A 56 -7.33 -8.83 20.62
CA VAL A 56 -6.31 -9.63 21.33
C VAL A 56 -4.91 -9.04 21.13
N LEU A 57 -4.59 -8.61 19.89
CA LEU A 57 -3.30 -7.99 19.60
C LEU A 57 -3.17 -6.62 20.27
N ARG A 58 -4.24 -5.81 20.30
CA ARG A 58 -4.27 -4.52 21.00
C ARG A 58 -3.96 -4.66 22.50
N GLU A 59 -4.50 -5.72 23.13
CA GLU A 59 -4.34 -5.96 24.56
C GLU A 59 -3.00 -6.62 24.92
N ARG A 60 -2.55 -7.59 24.11
CA ARG A 60 -1.42 -8.47 24.44
C ARG A 60 -0.11 -8.07 23.78
N ALA A 61 -0.15 -7.50 22.59
CA ALA A 61 1.05 -7.07 21.92
C ALA A 61 1.64 -5.85 22.65
N ARG A 62 2.91 -5.96 23.01
CA ARG A 62 3.65 -4.87 23.68
C ARG A 62 3.98 -3.80 22.65
N PHE A 63 3.02 -2.91 22.39
CA PHE A 63 3.29 -1.68 21.65
C PHE A 63 4.13 -0.77 22.52
N GLY A 64 5.31 -0.38 22.03
CA GLY A 64 6.33 0.42 22.68
C GLY A 64 5.85 1.20 23.91
N ASN A 65 6.49 0.94 25.03
CA ASN A 65 6.13 1.38 26.39
C ASN A 65 6.11 2.90 26.56
N ARG A 66 5.18 3.62 25.93
CA ARG A 66 4.91 5.00 26.29
C ARG A 66 3.67 5.02 27.20
N PRO A 67 3.84 5.27 28.50
CA PRO A 67 2.70 5.34 29.44
C PRO A 67 1.65 6.34 28.93
N GLY A 68 0.39 5.91 28.86
CA GLY A 68 -0.74 6.76 28.48
C GLY A 68 -1.05 6.88 26.98
N GLN A 69 -0.33 6.21 26.10
CA GLN A 69 -0.62 6.21 24.67
C GLN A 69 -1.20 4.87 24.20
N GLN A 70 -2.52 4.81 24.00
CA GLN A 70 -3.14 3.67 23.33
C GLN A 70 -2.76 3.69 21.84
N ALA A 71 -2.21 2.57 21.34
CA ALA A 71 -1.86 2.43 19.93
C ALA A 71 -3.10 2.45 19.03
N ILE A 72 -4.21 1.88 19.48
CA ILE A 72 -5.51 1.83 18.81
C ILE A 72 -6.58 2.34 19.78
N THR A 73 -7.33 3.36 19.37
CA THR A 73 -8.39 3.97 20.17
C THR A 73 -9.73 3.25 19.99
N VAL A 74 -10.04 2.86 18.75
CA VAL A 74 -11.30 2.23 18.37
C VAL A 74 -11.10 1.31 17.18
N ILE A 75 -11.84 0.19 17.17
CA ILE A 75 -11.96 -0.71 16.03
C ILE A 75 -13.33 -0.48 15.39
N LYS A 76 -13.37 -0.13 14.09
CA LYS A 76 -14.56 0.18 13.31
C LYS A 76 -14.76 -0.87 12.22
N VAL A 77 -15.99 -1.12 11.84
CA VAL A 77 -16.33 -1.92 10.66
C VAL A 77 -16.73 -0.97 9.53
N VAL A 78 -16.10 -1.13 8.36
CA VAL A 78 -16.34 -0.29 7.19
C VAL A 78 -16.84 -1.12 6.01
N PRO A 79 -17.62 -0.53 5.08
CA PRO A 79 -18.09 -1.22 3.88
C PRO A 79 -16.95 -1.43 2.89
N GLY A 80 -17.16 -2.37 1.96
CA GLY A 80 -16.20 -2.71 0.89
C GLY A 80 -15.35 -3.93 1.23
N ASP A 81 -14.68 -4.48 0.21
CA ASP A 81 -13.72 -5.58 0.35
C ASP A 81 -12.29 -5.03 0.34
N LEU A 82 -11.43 -5.51 1.22
CA LEU A 82 -10.04 -5.06 1.34
C LEU A 82 -9.91 -3.53 1.53
N SER A 83 -10.90 -2.93 2.23
CA SER A 83 -10.91 -1.53 2.62
C SER A 83 -10.30 -1.31 4.02
N ASP A 84 -9.67 -2.35 4.54
CA ASP A 84 -9.02 -2.37 5.83
C ASP A 84 -7.89 -1.33 5.88
N HIS A 85 -7.82 -0.58 6.99
CA HIS A 85 -6.76 0.42 7.18
C HIS A 85 -6.66 0.87 8.63
N PHE A 86 -5.46 1.28 9.02
CA PHE A 86 -5.20 2.02 10.25
C PHE A 86 -5.06 3.51 9.93
N ASP A 87 -5.87 4.38 10.59
CA ASP A 87 -5.72 5.84 10.49
C ASP A 87 -4.85 6.37 11.64
N PRO A 88 -3.64 6.86 11.34
CA PRO A 88 -2.72 7.37 12.36
C PRO A 88 -3.17 8.69 13.01
N ARG A 89 -4.14 9.42 12.43
CA ARG A 89 -4.60 10.73 12.92
C ARG A 89 -5.48 10.58 14.16
N ASP A 90 -6.43 9.65 14.11
CA ASP A 90 -7.33 9.34 15.22
C ASP A 90 -7.03 7.98 15.88
N ARG A 91 -6.03 7.26 15.36
CA ARG A 91 -5.64 5.90 15.80
C ARG A 91 -6.78 4.91 15.72
N SER A 92 -7.66 5.06 14.76
CA SER A 92 -8.73 4.10 14.53
C SER A 92 -8.27 2.98 13.60
N LEU A 93 -8.69 1.76 13.92
CA LEU A 93 -8.53 0.58 13.09
C LEU A 93 -9.84 0.32 12.38
N SER A 94 -9.87 0.44 11.06
CA SER A 94 -11.03 0.17 10.23
C SER A 94 -10.86 -1.19 9.56
N LEU A 95 -11.81 -2.10 9.77
CA LEU A 95 -11.82 -3.43 9.14
C LEU A 95 -13.02 -3.55 8.21
N SER A 96 -12.82 -4.11 7.03
CA SER A 96 -13.91 -4.47 6.12
C SER A 96 -14.81 -5.52 6.78
N GLN A 97 -16.09 -5.53 6.40
CA GLN A 97 -17.08 -6.45 6.99
C GLN A 97 -16.64 -7.92 6.87
N GLY A 98 -16.04 -8.28 5.72
CA GLY A 98 -15.54 -9.64 5.49
C GLY A 98 -14.40 -10.02 6.44
N VAL A 99 -13.46 -9.10 6.69
CA VAL A 99 -12.34 -9.30 7.61
C VAL A 99 -12.82 -9.28 9.06
N ALA A 100 -13.65 -8.32 9.42
CA ALA A 100 -14.13 -8.16 10.80
C ALA A 100 -14.92 -9.38 11.31
N SER A 101 -15.70 -10.05 10.44
CA SER A 101 -16.67 -11.07 10.86
C SER A 101 -16.23 -12.52 10.68
N ARG A 102 -15.24 -12.80 9.81
CA ARG A 102 -14.88 -14.19 9.47
C ARG A 102 -13.66 -14.69 10.25
N PRO A 103 -13.73 -15.90 10.85
CA PRO A 103 -12.61 -16.51 11.55
C PRO A 103 -11.70 -17.29 10.57
N THR A 104 -11.05 -16.58 9.64
CA THR A 104 -10.20 -17.18 8.60
C THR A 104 -8.75 -16.73 8.71
N VAL A 105 -7.84 -17.48 8.08
CA VAL A 105 -6.41 -17.12 8.00
C VAL A 105 -6.21 -15.77 7.29
N ALA A 106 -7.01 -15.48 6.24
CA ALA A 106 -6.94 -14.19 5.57
C ALA A 106 -7.37 -13.03 6.50
N SER A 107 -8.50 -13.18 7.19
CA SER A 107 -9.01 -12.15 8.12
C SER A 107 -8.04 -11.91 9.28
N MET A 108 -7.46 -12.97 9.83
CA MET A 108 -6.42 -12.91 10.86
C MET A 108 -5.19 -12.13 10.38
N ALA A 109 -4.68 -12.43 9.16
CA ALA A 109 -3.48 -11.80 8.62
C ALA A 109 -3.71 -10.31 8.30
N VAL A 110 -4.86 -9.97 7.70
CA VAL A 110 -5.21 -8.58 7.36
C VAL A 110 -5.39 -7.75 8.63
N ALA A 111 -6.16 -8.23 9.60
CA ALA A 111 -6.34 -7.52 10.87
C ALA A 111 -5.01 -7.30 11.61
N ALA A 112 -4.14 -8.31 11.64
CA ALA A 112 -2.81 -8.19 12.24
C ALA A 112 -1.92 -7.19 11.50
N HIS A 113 -2.04 -7.09 10.16
CA HIS A 113 -1.29 -6.11 9.37
C HIS A 113 -1.63 -4.68 9.79
N GLU A 114 -2.92 -4.37 9.91
CA GLU A 114 -3.37 -3.04 10.34
C GLU A 114 -2.95 -2.72 11.78
N VAL A 115 -2.95 -3.72 12.66
CA VAL A 115 -2.36 -3.59 13.99
C VAL A 115 -0.84 -3.37 13.91
N GLY A 116 -0.16 -3.94 12.91
CA GLY A 116 1.25 -3.69 12.62
C GLY A 116 1.55 -2.21 12.34
N HIS A 117 0.68 -1.52 11.61
CA HIS A 117 0.78 -0.07 11.40
C HIS A 117 0.58 0.72 12.70
N ALA A 118 -0.36 0.31 13.55
CA ALA A 118 -0.53 0.92 14.86
C ALA A 118 0.73 0.75 15.74
N ALA A 119 1.36 -0.42 15.68
CA ALA A 119 2.62 -0.69 16.38
C ALA A 119 3.76 0.19 15.86
N GLN A 120 3.89 0.38 14.53
CA GLN A 120 4.88 1.29 13.93
C GLN A 120 4.70 2.73 14.42
N LEU A 121 3.46 3.20 14.50
CA LEU A 121 3.17 4.54 15.02
C LEU A 121 3.56 4.67 16.50
N ALA A 122 3.18 3.68 17.33
CA ALA A 122 3.48 3.67 18.76
C ALA A 122 4.98 3.65 19.06
N GLU A 123 5.75 2.94 18.24
CA GLU A 123 7.22 2.85 18.34
C GLU A 123 7.95 4.07 17.75
N GLY A 124 7.24 4.94 17.03
CA GLY A 124 7.85 6.10 16.38
C GLY A 124 8.69 5.76 15.16
N SER A 125 8.25 4.78 14.34
CA SER A 125 8.95 4.37 13.12
C SER A 125 9.28 5.56 12.22
N ALA A 126 10.56 5.73 11.87
CA ALA A 126 11.01 6.80 11.00
C ALA A 126 10.37 6.71 9.59
N TRP A 127 10.21 5.50 9.05
CA TRP A 127 9.55 5.29 7.77
C TRP A 127 8.09 5.69 7.78
N MET A 128 7.37 5.38 8.87
CA MET A 128 5.98 5.82 9.06
C MET A 128 5.87 7.34 9.12
N GLN A 129 6.82 8.02 9.76
CA GLN A 129 6.87 9.49 9.82
C GLN A 129 7.13 10.10 8.44
N ILE A 130 8.12 9.57 7.68
CA ILE A 130 8.43 10.00 6.31
C ILE A 130 7.19 9.82 5.41
N ARG A 131 6.57 8.63 5.44
CA ARG A 131 5.32 8.38 4.70
C ARG A 131 4.25 9.41 5.06
N SER A 132 3.99 9.63 6.34
CA SER A 132 2.96 10.56 6.81
C SER A 132 3.21 12.00 6.36
N LEU A 133 4.48 12.43 6.30
CA LEU A 133 4.86 13.74 5.77
C LEU A 133 4.57 13.87 4.26
N LEU A 134 4.73 12.79 3.50
CA LEU A 134 4.53 12.78 2.05
C LEU A 134 3.05 12.59 1.65
N VAL A 135 2.17 12.09 2.55
CA VAL A 135 0.75 11.82 2.23
C VAL A 135 0.02 13.00 1.61
N PRO A 136 0.08 14.25 2.14
CA PRO A 136 -0.65 15.37 1.54
C PRO A 136 -0.21 15.65 0.08
N ALA A 137 1.10 15.58 -0.17
CA ALA A 137 1.64 15.75 -1.51
C ALA A 137 1.27 14.58 -2.44
N ALA A 138 1.21 13.34 -1.92
CA ALA A 138 0.82 12.17 -2.68
C ALA A 138 -0.67 12.14 -3.04
N MET A 139 -1.54 12.76 -2.25
CA MET A 139 -2.99 12.81 -2.52
C MET A 139 -3.35 13.72 -3.70
N VAL A 140 -2.69 14.85 -3.85
CA VAL A 140 -3.01 15.84 -4.90
C VAL A 140 -1.91 15.97 -5.96
N GLY A 141 -0.69 15.60 -5.60
CA GLY A 141 0.50 15.74 -6.46
C GLY A 141 0.39 15.07 -7.82
N PRO A 142 -0.04 13.82 -7.93
CA PRO A 142 -0.18 13.14 -9.21
C PRO A 142 -1.14 13.85 -10.18
N GLN A 143 -2.29 14.32 -9.69
CA GLN A 143 -3.28 15.02 -10.51
C GLN A 143 -2.71 16.33 -11.05
N ILE A 144 -2.04 17.09 -10.18
CA ILE A 144 -1.38 18.33 -10.56
C ILE A 144 -0.22 18.04 -11.53
N ALA A 145 0.59 17.02 -11.25
CA ALA A 145 1.69 16.61 -12.12
C ALA A 145 1.20 16.28 -13.54
N TYR A 146 0.14 15.48 -13.66
CA TYR A 146 -0.45 15.16 -14.97
C TYR A 146 -0.97 16.40 -15.71
N LEU A 147 -1.63 17.33 -14.99
CA LEU A 147 -2.08 18.60 -15.59
C LEU A 147 -0.92 19.39 -16.17
N PHE A 148 0.20 19.51 -15.45
CA PHE A 148 1.40 20.21 -15.88
C PHE A 148 2.12 19.48 -17.03
N ILE A 149 2.18 18.14 -17.00
CA ILE A 149 2.77 17.32 -18.05
C ILE A 149 1.96 17.49 -19.35
N ILE A 150 0.65 17.29 -19.29
CA ILE A 150 -0.23 17.40 -20.47
C ILE A 150 -0.26 18.84 -20.99
N GLY A 151 -0.42 19.83 -20.09
CA GLY A 151 -0.40 21.24 -20.47
C GLY A 151 0.92 21.66 -21.09
N GLY A 152 2.05 21.20 -20.55
CA GLY A 152 3.37 21.45 -21.12
C GLY A 152 3.56 20.89 -22.52
N LEU A 153 3.03 19.68 -22.77
CA LEU A 153 3.05 19.05 -24.11
C LEU A 153 2.16 19.79 -25.12
N ILE A 154 0.91 20.11 -24.75
CA ILE A 154 -0.03 20.80 -25.65
C ILE A 154 0.45 22.20 -26.00
N LEU A 155 1.00 22.93 -25.02
CA LEU A 155 1.44 24.32 -25.19
C LEU A 155 2.89 24.43 -25.67
N ASN A 156 3.58 23.31 -25.92
CA ASN A 156 5.03 23.26 -26.20
C ASN A 156 5.85 24.05 -25.17
N ALA A 157 5.42 24.03 -23.89
CA ALA A 157 6.04 24.77 -22.79
C ALA A 157 6.94 23.83 -21.97
N THR A 158 8.23 23.72 -22.37
CA THR A 158 9.21 22.83 -21.70
C THR A 158 9.34 23.08 -20.20
N GLY A 159 9.25 24.34 -19.75
CA GLY A 159 9.26 24.68 -18.32
C GLY A 159 8.09 24.08 -17.56
N LEU A 160 6.86 24.15 -18.12
CA LEU A 160 5.67 23.57 -17.54
C LEU A 160 5.76 22.04 -17.45
N PHE A 161 6.22 21.43 -18.55
CA PHE A 161 6.46 19.99 -18.59
C PHE A 161 7.47 19.52 -17.56
N THR A 162 8.59 20.25 -17.38
CA THR A 162 9.61 19.95 -16.39
C THR A 162 9.06 20.04 -14.95
N VAL A 163 8.26 21.05 -14.62
CA VAL A 163 7.59 21.17 -13.34
C VAL A 163 6.68 19.95 -13.08
N GLY A 164 5.95 19.50 -14.09
CA GLY A 164 5.12 18.31 -14.00
C GLY A 164 5.92 17.05 -13.66
N ILE A 165 7.09 16.85 -14.29
CA ILE A 165 8.00 15.74 -13.98
C ILE A 165 8.49 15.80 -12.54
N LEU A 166 8.89 16.98 -12.05
CA LEU A 166 9.35 17.15 -10.67
C LEU A 166 8.24 16.82 -9.66
N LEU A 167 7.02 17.29 -9.90
CA LEU A 167 5.87 16.96 -9.06
C LEU A 167 5.55 15.46 -9.09
N PHE A 168 5.64 14.81 -10.25
CA PHE A 168 5.46 13.36 -10.37
C PHE A 168 6.56 12.58 -9.63
N GLY A 169 7.80 13.11 -9.62
CA GLY A 169 8.90 12.57 -8.84
C GLY A 169 8.60 12.48 -7.34
N ILE A 170 7.85 13.43 -6.77
CA ILE A 170 7.41 13.36 -5.37
C ILE A 170 6.46 12.17 -5.15
N ALA A 171 5.55 11.88 -6.09
CA ALA A 171 4.68 10.72 -6.01
C ALA A 171 5.46 9.40 -6.09
N VAL A 172 6.53 9.35 -6.90
CA VAL A 172 7.45 8.20 -6.96
C VAL A 172 8.17 8.03 -5.62
N LEU A 173 8.69 9.11 -5.03
CA LEU A 173 9.33 9.05 -3.71
C LEU A 173 8.37 8.54 -2.63
N PHE A 174 7.11 8.98 -2.64
CA PHE A 174 6.09 8.45 -1.74
C PHE A 174 5.88 6.95 -1.93
N SER A 175 5.75 6.48 -3.17
CA SER A 175 5.56 5.05 -3.48
C SER A 175 6.73 4.21 -2.97
N VAL A 176 7.98 4.68 -3.16
CA VAL A 176 9.19 4.00 -2.67
C VAL A 176 9.27 4.03 -1.15
N ALA A 177 8.99 5.18 -0.50
CA ALA A 177 9.01 5.33 0.95
C ALA A 177 7.94 4.48 1.65
N THR A 178 6.87 4.12 0.95
CA THR A 178 5.81 3.24 1.47
C THR A 178 6.27 1.78 1.58
N LEU A 179 7.19 1.31 0.72
CA LEU A 179 7.65 -0.10 0.74
C LEU A 179 8.21 -0.55 2.10
N PRO A 180 9.17 0.14 2.72
CA PRO A 180 9.67 -0.27 4.03
C PRO A 180 8.59 -0.22 5.13
N VAL A 181 7.61 0.68 5.03
CA VAL A 181 6.49 0.75 5.95
C VAL A 181 5.65 -0.55 5.88
N GLU A 182 5.25 -0.94 4.67
CA GLU A 182 4.42 -2.12 4.44
C GLU A 182 5.14 -3.43 4.79
N ILE A 183 6.43 -3.53 4.47
CA ILE A 183 7.26 -4.70 4.83
C ILE A 183 7.37 -4.82 6.35
N GLN A 184 7.66 -3.72 7.05
CA GLN A 184 7.78 -3.73 8.51
C GLN A 184 6.43 -4.02 9.20
N ALA A 185 5.31 -3.45 8.70
CA ALA A 185 3.98 -3.76 9.23
C ALA A 185 3.67 -5.27 9.10
N SER A 186 3.97 -5.86 7.95
CA SER A 186 3.80 -7.30 7.70
C SER A 186 4.68 -8.17 8.61
N GLN A 187 5.93 -7.78 8.84
CA GLN A 187 6.84 -8.48 9.75
C GLN A 187 6.33 -8.43 11.19
N LYS A 188 5.88 -7.25 11.64
CA LYS A 188 5.28 -7.07 12.97
C LYS A 188 4.00 -7.89 13.14
N ALA A 189 3.14 -7.90 12.10
CA ALA A 189 1.93 -8.71 12.10
C ALA A 189 2.23 -10.20 12.36
N LEU A 190 3.18 -10.78 11.61
CA LEU A 190 3.57 -12.18 11.79
C LEU A 190 4.16 -12.44 13.20
N ALA A 191 5.05 -11.56 13.66
CA ALA A 191 5.65 -11.67 14.99
C ALA A 191 4.57 -11.63 16.10
N MET A 192 3.67 -10.65 16.03
CA MET A 192 2.58 -10.52 17.02
C MET A 192 1.64 -11.73 17.04
N LEU A 193 1.27 -12.26 15.85
CA LEU A 193 0.43 -13.44 15.75
C LEU A 193 1.10 -14.69 16.36
N GLN A 194 2.43 -14.81 16.25
CA GLN A 194 3.21 -15.90 16.85
C GLN A 194 3.36 -15.71 18.37
N GLU A 195 3.77 -14.52 18.81
CA GLU A 195 4.00 -14.20 20.24
C GLU A 195 2.73 -14.32 21.09
N THR A 196 1.57 -13.99 20.50
CA THR A 196 0.28 -14.12 21.19
C THR A 196 -0.32 -15.52 21.12
N GLY A 197 0.30 -16.44 20.36
CA GLY A 197 -0.16 -17.82 20.20
C GLY A 197 -1.45 -17.95 19.37
N ILE A 198 -1.80 -16.95 18.58
CA ILE A 198 -2.95 -17.00 17.66
C ILE A 198 -2.63 -17.93 16.49
N ILE A 199 -1.42 -17.88 15.95
CA ILE A 199 -0.90 -18.86 14.98
C ILE A 199 -0.36 -20.06 15.75
N THR A 200 -0.93 -21.23 15.52
CA THR A 200 -0.56 -22.48 16.18
C THR A 200 0.02 -23.54 15.25
N SER A 201 -0.14 -23.35 13.94
CA SER A 201 0.31 -24.32 12.92
C SER A 201 1.19 -23.68 11.84
N LYS A 202 2.03 -24.53 11.22
CA LYS A 202 2.83 -24.12 10.06
C LYS A 202 1.94 -23.66 8.89
N GLN A 203 0.79 -24.30 8.70
CA GLN A 203 -0.16 -23.93 7.64
C GLN A 203 -0.69 -22.50 7.84
N GLU A 204 -1.07 -22.13 9.04
CA GLU A 204 -1.54 -20.77 9.36
C GLU A 204 -0.44 -19.73 9.18
N HIS A 205 0.78 -20.06 9.65
CA HIS A 205 1.93 -19.19 9.44
C HIS A 205 2.22 -18.95 7.97
N ASP A 206 2.29 -20.01 7.17
CA ASP A 206 2.56 -19.93 5.73
C ASP A 206 1.42 -19.19 5.01
N GLY A 207 0.17 -19.39 5.45
CA GLY A 207 -1.00 -18.69 4.94
C GLY A 207 -1.00 -17.20 5.23
N ALA A 208 -0.75 -16.82 6.47
CA ALA A 208 -0.63 -15.43 6.88
C ALA A 208 0.53 -14.73 6.15
N ARG A 209 1.70 -15.38 6.10
CA ARG A 209 2.86 -14.88 5.35
C ARG A 209 2.54 -14.71 3.86
N SER A 210 1.86 -15.68 3.24
CA SER A 210 1.45 -15.59 1.83
C SER A 210 0.52 -14.40 1.59
N MET A 211 -0.45 -14.18 2.49
CA MET A 211 -1.38 -13.05 2.41
C MET A 211 -0.65 -11.71 2.52
N LEU A 212 0.22 -11.56 3.51
CA LEU A 212 1.02 -10.36 3.74
C LEU A 212 2.01 -10.09 2.61
N THR A 213 2.63 -11.13 2.04
CA THR A 213 3.51 -11.00 0.88
C THR A 213 2.73 -10.53 -0.35
N ALA A 214 1.54 -11.11 -0.60
CA ALA A 214 0.70 -10.69 -1.71
C ALA A 214 0.27 -9.22 -1.60
N ALA A 215 -0.04 -8.76 -0.39
CA ALA A 215 -0.32 -7.35 -0.13
C ALA A 215 0.91 -6.46 -0.40
N ALA A 216 2.09 -6.82 0.12
CA ALA A 216 3.33 -6.07 -0.10
C ALA A 216 3.70 -5.97 -1.59
N LEU A 217 3.45 -7.03 -2.39
CA LEU A 217 3.70 -7.02 -3.83
C LEU A 217 2.85 -5.99 -4.59
N THR A 218 1.68 -5.60 -4.10
CA THR A 218 0.89 -4.52 -4.72
C THR A 218 1.59 -3.16 -4.60
N TYR A 219 2.27 -2.90 -3.49
CA TYR A 219 3.07 -1.70 -3.29
C TYR A 219 4.36 -1.73 -4.12
N VAL A 220 5.00 -2.89 -4.25
CA VAL A 220 6.15 -3.07 -5.16
C VAL A 220 5.73 -2.78 -6.59
N ALA A 221 4.60 -3.33 -7.04
CA ALA A 221 4.05 -3.07 -8.37
C ALA A 221 3.80 -1.58 -8.59
N ALA A 222 3.18 -0.89 -7.62
CA ALA A 222 2.93 0.55 -7.69
C ALA A 222 4.24 1.36 -7.77
N ALA A 223 5.25 1.04 -6.98
CA ALA A 223 6.54 1.73 -7.03
C ALA A 223 7.27 1.51 -8.37
N VAL A 224 7.31 0.26 -8.85
CA VAL A 224 7.94 -0.07 -10.14
C VAL A 224 7.26 0.66 -11.30
N THR A 225 5.92 0.65 -11.35
CA THR A 225 5.18 1.32 -12.44
C THR A 225 5.31 2.84 -12.37
N ALA A 226 5.36 3.43 -11.18
CA ALA A 226 5.62 4.85 -10.99
C ALA A 226 7.04 5.24 -11.48
N ILE A 227 8.05 4.43 -11.15
CA ILE A 227 9.43 4.64 -11.63
C ILE A 227 9.51 4.53 -13.15
N LEU A 228 8.91 3.49 -13.76
CA LEU A 228 8.88 3.33 -15.22
C LEU A 228 8.25 4.54 -15.91
N THR A 229 7.13 5.03 -15.39
CA THR A 229 6.43 6.21 -15.90
C THR A 229 7.28 7.46 -15.78
N LEU A 230 7.96 7.66 -14.64
CA LEU A 230 8.88 8.79 -14.44
C LEU A 230 10.05 8.75 -15.44
N LEU A 231 10.66 7.59 -15.61
CA LEU A 231 11.76 7.42 -16.57
C LEU A 231 11.31 7.70 -18.00
N TYR A 232 10.10 7.32 -18.37
CA TYR A 232 9.51 7.67 -19.66
C TYR A 232 9.40 9.19 -19.82
N TYR A 233 8.84 9.91 -18.85
CA TYR A 233 8.72 11.36 -18.92
C TYR A 233 10.07 12.08 -18.97
N ILE A 234 11.07 11.59 -18.25
CA ILE A 234 12.44 12.11 -18.32
C ILE A 234 13.03 11.90 -19.73
N THR A 235 12.81 10.73 -20.34
CA THR A 235 13.26 10.46 -21.71
C THR A 235 12.58 11.36 -22.73
N LEU A 236 11.28 11.61 -22.54
CA LEU A 236 10.52 12.50 -23.40
C LEU A 236 11.02 13.96 -23.30
N ALA A 237 11.31 14.42 -22.06
CA ALA A 237 11.88 15.76 -21.84
C ALA A 237 13.23 15.99 -22.51
N ARG A 238 14.03 14.93 -22.70
CA ARG A 238 15.33 15.03 -23.39
C ARG A 238 15.23 15.05 -24.92
N ARG A 239 14.07 14.70 -25.46
CA ARG A 239 13.80 14.68 -26.91
C ARG A 239 13.09 15.95 -27.40
N SER A 240 12.45 16.69 -26.49
CA SER A 240 11.82 17.99 -26.71
C SER A 240 12.79 19.14 -26.49
#